data_872bf4c62195020d29b8fb1a44163b65
#
_entry.id   872bf4c62195020d29b8fb1a44163b65
#
_cell.length_a   1.000
_cell.length_b   1.000
_cell.length_c   1.000
_cell.angle_alpha   90.00
_cell.angle_beta   90.00
_cell.angle_gamma   90.00
#
_symmetry.space_group_name_H-M   'P 1'
#
loop_
_entity.id
_entity.type
_entity.pdbx_description
1 polymer ?
#
loop_
_entity_poly.entity_id
_entity_poly.type
_entity_poly.pdbx_seq_one_letter_code
_entity_poly.pdbx_strand_id
1 'polypeptide(L)'
;MKKKEFSKPILLQHFPLFRENDEDCHDDPDVLTDPEEKSKPFKPKFDCLSRNSTEHLLENIRPRLVLSGHTHHGCKINHTLKDSEKVPEWSVASFSWRNRNNPVIILGTFTQDEFVLNKCFLPHESTVIIIYVCGIILIAFFARQKFFGRFWL
;
A
#
# COMPACT_ATOMS: atom_id res chain seq x y z
N MET A 1 5.22 42.34 3.73
CA MET A 1 5.68 40.96 3.48
C MET A 1 4.50 40.03 3.73
N LYS A 2 3.99 39.32 2.70
CA LYS A 2 2.99 38.26 2.92
C LYS A 2 3.67 37.15 3.73
N LYS A 3 3.13 36.82 4.91
CA LYS A 3 3.55 35.69 5.71
C LYS A 3 3.39 34.46 4.83
N LYS A 4 4.48 33.75 4.54
CA LYS A 4 4.44 32.51 3.76
C LYS A 4 3.72 31.48 4.64
N GLU A 5 2.45 31.25 4.35
CA GLU A 5 1.69 30.20 5.01
C GLU A 5 2.25 28.85 4.53
N PHE A 6 2.79 28.08 5.46
CA PHE A 6 3.27 26.73 5.15
C PHE A 6 2.04 25.82 4.94
N SER A 7 2.10 24.99 3.92
CA SER A 7 1.09 23.95 3.72
C SER A 7 1.08 22.98 4.92
N LYS A 8 -0.09 22.41 5.22
CA LYS A 8 -0.20 21.36 6.24
C LYS A 8 0.72 20.19 5.91
N PRO A 9 1.42 19.61 6.89
CA PRO A 9 2.36 18.53 6.66
C PRO A 9 1.68 17.23 6.17
N ILE A 10 2.48 16.35 5.59
CA ILE A 10 2.12 14.97 5.28
C ILE A 10 2.84 14.11 6.30
N LEU A 11 2.10 13.27 7.02
CA LEU A 11 2.66 12.36 8.00
C LEU A 11 2.95 11.01 7.34
N LEU A 12 4.21 10.58 7.41
CA LEU A 12 4.64 9.25 6.96
C LEU A 12 5.05 8.45 8.18
N GLN A 13 4.47 7.28 8.37
CA GLN A 13 4.77 6.42 9.51
C GLN A 13 4.61 4.93 9.16
N HIS A 14 5.20 4.05 9.95
CA HIS A 14 5.08 2.61 9.72
C HIS A 14 3.73 2.06 10.17
N PHE A 15 3.37 2.27 11.43
CA PHE A 15 2.10 1.79 11.97
C PHE A 15 0.93 2.69 11.55
N PRO A 16 -0.24 2.14 11.22
CA PRO A 16 -1.43 2.95 11.01
C PRO A 16 -1.83 3.68 12.30
N LEU A 17 -2.55 4.78 12.13
CA LEU A 17 -3.25 5.43 13.23
C LEU A 17 -4.26 4.46 13.83
N PHE A 18 -4.75 4.76 15.03
CA PHE A 18 -5.72 3.91 15.70
C PHE A 18 -6.99 3.74 14.89
N ARG A 19 -7.35 2.47 14.66
CA ARG A 19 -8.66 2.01 14.18
C ARG A 19 -9.00 0.70 14.87
N GLU A 20 -10.27 0.38 14.97
CA GLU A 20 -10.69 -0.83 15.69
C GLU A 20 -10.42 -2.09 14.87
N ASN A 21 -10.65 -2.04 13.58
CA ASN A 21 -10.46 -3.13 12.61
C ASN A 21 -10.39 -2.56 11.19
N ASP A 22 -10.53 -3.40 10.17
CA ASP A 22 -10.51 -3.03 8.75
C ASP A 22 -11.91 -3.02 8.09
N GLU A 23 -13.00 -3.07 8.86
CA GLU A 23 -14.36 -3.09 8.30
C GLU A 23 -14.68 -1.86 7.45
N ASP A 24 -14.16 -0.70 7.85
CA ASP A 24 -14.34 0.57 7.12
C ASP A 24 -13.42 0.71 5.89
N CYS A 25 -12.55 -0.26 5.63
CA CYS A 25 -11.66 -0.25 4.46
C CYS A 25 -12.39 -0.78 3.23
N HIS A 26 -12.73 0.12 2.30
CA HIS A 26 -13.50 -0.21 1.11
C HIS A 26 -12.81 0.26 -0.18
N ASP A 27 -13.34 -0.20 -1.30
CA ASP A 27 -13.19 0.34 -2.67
C ASP A 27 -11.81 0.30 -3.32
N ASP A 28 -10.85 -0.46 -2.79
CA ASP A 28 -9.53 -0.63 -3.41
C ASP A 28 -9.21 -2.12 -3.67
N PRO A 29 -8.56 -2.45 -4.77
CA PRO A 29 -8.19 -3.83 -5.10
C PRO A 29 -7.20 -4.47 -4.13
N ASP A 30 -6.59 -3.70 -3.25
CA ASP A 30 -5.59 -4.14 -2.30
C ASP A 30 -6.09 -4.21 -0.85
N VAL A 31 -7.37 -3.96 -0.61
CA VAL A 31 -7.98 -4.17 0.71
C VAL A 31 -8.11 -5.65 1.03
N LEU A 32 -8.23 -5.95 2.30
CA LEU A 32 -8.58 -7.28 2.77
C LEU A 32 -10.01 -7.63 2.31
N THR A 33 -10.20 -8.80 1.72
CA THR A 33 -11.50 -9.20 1.16
C THR A 33 -12.31 -10.11 2.08
N ASP A 34 -11.64 -10.84 2.97
CA ASP A 34 -12.28 -11.76 3.91
C ASP A 34 -12.98 -10.98 5.04
N PRO A 35 -14.31 -11.09 5.20
CA PRO A 35 -15.06 -10.40 6.24
C PRO A 35 -14.61 -10.77 7.67
N GLU A 36 -14.25 -12.03 7.90
CA GLU A 36 -13.78 -12.48 9.22
C GLU A 36 -12.44 -11.85 9.58
N GLU A 37 -11.55 -11.75 8.61
CA GLU A 37 -10.26 -11.07 8.81
C GLU A 37 -10.45 -9.57 9.01
N LYS A 38 -11.36 -8.93 8.26
CA LYS A 38 -11.67 -7.50 8.40
C LYS A 38 -12.20 -7.13 9.79
N SER A 39 -13.03 -7.98 10.38
CA SER A 39 -13.67 -7.75 11.68
C SER A 39 -12.73 -8.02 12.87
N LYS A 40 -11.55 -8.59 12.65
CA LYS A 40 -10.59 -8.84 13.71
C LYS A 40 -10.13 -7.53 14.36
N PRO A 41 -10.28 -7.41 15.69
CA PRO A 41 -9.89 -6.18 16.37
C PRO A 41 -8.37 -6.01 16.37
N PHE A 42 -7.92 -4.81 16.02
CA PHE A 42 -6.51 -4.44 16.10
C PHE A 42 -6.05 -4.33 17.54
N LYS A 43 -4.84 -4.78 17.80
CA LYS A 43 -4.17 -4.64 19.08
C LYS A 43 -3.34 -3.35 19.08
N PRO A 44 -3.74 -2.31 19.86
CA PRO A 44 -2.98 -1.08 19.95
C PRO A 44 -1.53 -1.33 20.37
N LYS A 45 -0.59 -0.59 19.80
CA LYS A 45 0.87 -0.72 19.95
C LYS A 45 1.51 -1.94 19.25
N PHE A 46 0.71 -2.81 18.63
CA PHE A 46 1.18 -3.94 17.82
C PHE A 46 0.73 -3.82 16.37
N ASP A 47 -0.57 -3.65 16.13
CA ASP A 47 -1.14 -3.58 14.80
C ASP A 47 -1.35 -2.13 14.35
N CYS A 48 -1.59 -1.22 15.30
CA CYS A 48 -1.81 0.21 15.08
C CYS A 48 -1.31 1.04 16.28
N LEU A 49 -1.28 2.34 16.15
CA LEU A 49 -1.01 3.24 17.29
C LEU A 49 -2.13 3.14 18.32
N SER A 50 -1.83 3.56 19.56
CA SER A 50 -2.88 3.72 20.57
C SER A 50 -3.80 4.90 20.24
N ARG A 51 -5.04 4.88 20.72
CA ARG A 51 -6.00 6.00 20.55
C ARG A 51 -5.40 7.32 21.02
N ASN A 52 -4.81 7.34 22.21
CA ASN A 52 -4.14 8.52 22.77
C ASN A 52 -3.01 9.05 21.89
N SER A 53 -2.16 8.16 21.36
CA SER A 53 -1.06 8.56 20.49
C SER A 53 -1.57 9.13 19.17
N THR A 54 -2.63 8.54 18.61
CA THR A 54 -3.28 9.02 17.40
C THR A 54 -3.88 10.41 17.60
N GLU A 55 -4.65 10.62 18.66
CA GLU A 55 -5.21 11.93 18.99
C GLU A 55 -4.11 12.98 19.19
N HIS A 56 -3.07 12.63 19.93
CA HIS A 56 -1.94 13.53 20.16
C HIS A 56 -1.22 13.93 18.86
N LEU A 57 -0.97 12.98 17.96
CA LEU A 57 -0.34 13.26 16.67
C LEU A 57 -1.24 14.14 15.79
N LEU A 58 -2.50 13.78 15.66
CA LEU A 58 -3.43 14.49 14.81
C LEU A 58 -3.66 15.93 15.27
N GLU A 59 -3.85 16.15 16.57
CA GLU A 59 -4.11 17.49 17.12
C GLU A 59 -2.88 18.40 17.08
N ASN A 60 -1.69 17.87 17.25
CA ASN A 60 -0.46 18.69 17.26
C ASN A 60 0.16 18.89 15.90
N ILE A 61 0.12 17.89 15.02
CA ILE A 61 0.73 17.95 13.68
C ILE A 61 -0.27 18.51 12.66
N ARG A 62 -1.55 18.18 12.79
CA ARG A 62 -2.64 18.54 11.87
C ARG A 62 -2.28 18.23 10.41
N PRO A 63 -1.91 16.98 10.10
CA PRO A 63 -1.48 16.63 8.76
C PRO A 63 -2.65 16.72 7.79
N ARG A 64 -2.38 17.06 6.53
CA ARG A 64 -3.38 16.99 5.46
C ARG A 64 -3.56 15.59 4.88
N LEU A 65 -2.61 14.70 5.19
CA LEU A 65 -2.60 13.31 4.75
C LEU A 65 -1.70 12.50 5.68
N VAL A 66 -2.12 11.27 5.96
CA VAL A 66 -1.30 10.26 6.63
C VAL A 66 -1.08 9.10 5.67
N LEU A 67 0.17 8.67 5.51
CA LEU A 67 0.53 7.43 4.82
C LEU A 67 1.15 6.48 5.83
N SER A 68 0.59 5.30 5.93
CA SER A 68 1.02 4.25 6.84
C SER A 68 1.19 2.91 6.10
N GLY A 69 1.72 1.91 6.78
CA GLY A 69 1.92 0.57 6.25
C GLY A 69 1.57 -0.48 7.30
N HIS A 70 2.47 -1.44 7.52
CA HIS A 70 2.43 -2.49 8.53
C HIS A 70 1.41 -3.62 8.29
N THR A 71 0.15 -3.30 8.03
CA THR A 71 -0.94 -4.29 7.85
C THR A 71 -0.82 -5.14 6.59
N HIS A 72 0.07 -4.77 5.66
CA HIS A 72 0.26 -5.39 4.35
C HIS A 72 -0.95 -5.31 3.40
N HIS A 73 -2.06 -4.71 3.83
CA HIS A 73 -3.27 -4.47 3.05
C HIS A 73 -3.50 -2.98 2.87
N GLY A 74 -4.16 -2.62 1.78
CA GLY A 74 -4.60 -1.26 1.56
C GLY A 74 -5.80 -0.92 2.43
N CYS A 75 -5.84 0.30 2.93
CA CYS A 75 -7.01 0.85 3.60
C CYS A 75 -7.04 2.37 3.44
N LYS A 76 -8.23 2.91 3.17
CA LYS A 76 -8.46 4.36 3.12
C LYS A 76 -9.53 4.70 4.13
N ILE A 77 -9.19 5.47 5.14
CA ILE A 77 -10.12 5.94 6.16
C ILE A 77 -9.91 7.43 6.42
N ASN A 78 -10.88 8.06 7.08
CA ASN A 78 -10.77 9.43 7.52
C ASN A 78 -10.83 9.48 9.06
N HIS A 79 -9.83 10.11 9.64
CA HIS A 79 -9.84 10.46 11.05
C HIS A 79 -10.47 11.84 11.23
N THR A 80 -11.26 11.99 12.29
CA THR A 80 -11.91 13.27 12.60
C THR A 80 -11.23 13.92 13.79
N LEU A 81 -10.75 15.16 13.62
CA LEU A 81 -10.20 15.97 14.70
C LEU A 81 -11.34 16.53 15.57
N LYS A 82 -10.98 17.12 16.71
CA LYS A 82 -11.95 17.72 17.66
C LYS A 82 -12.76 18.86 17.06
N ASP A 83 -12.19 19.59 16.10
CA ASP A 83 -12.86 20.65 15.36
C ASP A 83 -13.63 20.17 14.12
N SER A 84 -13.86 18.85 14.01
CA SER A 84 -14.56 18.20 12.90
C SER A 84 -13.82 18.22 11.56
N GLU A 85 -12.57 18.68 11.51
CA GLU A 85 -11.72 18.52 10.32
C GLU A 85 -11.43 17.04 10.09
N LYS A 86 -11.46 16.60 8.82
CA LYS A 86 -11.14 15.22 8.43
C LYS A 86 -9.73 15.13 7.89
N VAL A 87 -8.99 14.17 8.39
CA VAL A 87 -7.64 13.83 7.95
C VAL A 87 -7.66 12.45 7.29
N PRO A 88 -7.42 12.34 5.98
CA PRO A 88 -7.36 11.05 5.30
C PRO A 88 -6.09 10.30 5.70
N GLU A 89 -6.24 9.01 5.95
CA GLU A 89 -5.14 8.06 6.08
C GLU A 89 -5.24 7.01 4.98
N TRP A 90 -4.11 6.74 4.33
CA TRP A 90 -3.95 5.63 3.40
C TRP A 90 -2.92 4.66 3.98
N SER A 91 -3.38 3.48 4.43
CA SER A 91 -2.47 2.36 4.69
C SER A 91 -2.07 1.74 3.35
N VAL A 92 -0.76 1.65 3.12
CA VAL A 92 -0.19 1.17 1.87
C VAL A 92 0.03 -0.34 1.98
N ALA A 93 -0.48 -1.07 1.02
CA ALA A 93 -0.24 -2.50 0.96
C ALA A 93 1.23 -2.83 0.66
N SER A 94 1.63 -4.08 0.91
CA SER A 94 3.03 -4.50 0.78
C SER A 94 3.54 -4.43 -0.66
N PHE A 95 4.78 -3.95 -0.83
CA PHE A 95 5.55 -3.99 -2.07
C PHE A 95 6.36 -5.29 -2.19
N SER A 96 5.78 -6.41 -1.82
CA SER A 96 6.50 -7.69 -1.82
C SER A 96 5.57 -8.86 -2.14
N TRP A 97 5.96 -9.71 -3.08
CA TRP A 97 5.27 -10.99 -3.38
C TRP A 97 5.25 -11.93 -2.16
N ARG A 98 6.16 -11.77 -1.21
CA ARG A 98 6.14 -12.56 0.04
C ARG A 98 4.85 -12.36 0.85
N ASN A 99 4.28 -11.16 0.78
CA ASN A 99 3.14 -10.77 1.61
C ASN A 99 1.82 -10.73 0.82
N ARG A 100 1.91 -10.62 -0.51
CA ARG A 100 0.72 -10.57 -1.38
C ARG A 100 1.06 -10.87 -2.83
N ASN A 101 0.09 -11.42 -3.56
CA ASN A 101 0.27 -11.84 -4.95
C ASN A 101 0.48 -10.69 -5.95
N ASN A 102 -0.04 -9.49 -5.63
CA ASN A 102 0.06 -8.28 -6.45
C ASN A 102 0.60 -7.12 -5.63
N PRO A 103 1.92 -7.00 -5.44
CA PRO A 103 2.52 -5.91 -4.69
C PRO A 103 2.15 -4.53 -5.25
N VAL A 104 2.15 -3.53 -4.39
CA VAL A 104 1.66 -2.18 -4.69
C VAL A 104 2.68 -1.13 -4.30
N ILE A 105 2.79 -0.09 -5.14
CA ILE A 105 3.44 1.17 -4.78
C ILE A 105 2.43 2.32 -4.90
N ILE A 106 2.63 3.36 -4.11
CA ILE A 106 1.87 4.61 -4.27
C ILE A 106 2.76 5.63 -4.98
N LEU A 107 2.20 6.22 -6.03
CA LEU A 107 2.76 7.38 -6.70
C LEU A 107 1.97 8.61 -6.26
N GLY A 108 2.69 9.59 -5.69
CA GLY A 108 2.07 10.80 -5.17
C GLY A 108 2.60 12.06 -5.85
N THR A 109 1.70 12.94 -6.23
CA THR A 109 2.02 14.31 -6.64
C THR A 109 1.46 15.26 -5.59
N PHE A 110 2.31 16.14 -5.10
CA PHE A 110 1.98 17.07 -4.01
C PHE A 110 2.24 18.51 -4.46
N THR A 111 1.24 19.34 -4.29
CA THR A 111 1.35 20.80 -4.41
C THR A 111 1.30 21.44 -3.02
N GLN A 112 1.27 22.76 -2.95
CA GLN A 112 1.13 23.47 -1.67
C GLN A 112 -0.17 23.10 -0.95
N ASP A 113 -1.28 22.97 -1.68
CA ASP A 113 -2.63 22.85 -1.10
C ASP A 113 -3.28 21.49 -1.40
N GLU A 114 -2.82 20.77 -2.43
CA GLU A 114 -3.46 19.56 -2.93
C GLU A 114 -2.49 18.39 -2.98
N PHE A 115 -3.03 17.19 -3.04
CA PHE A 115 -2.29 15.98 -3.36
C PHE A 115 -3.15 15.05 -4.24
N VAL A 116 -2.46 14.30 -5.10
CA VAL A 116 -3.05 13.21 -5.88
C VAL A 116 -2.23 11.96 -5.63
N LEU A 117 -2.89 10.88 -5.25
CA LEU A 117 -2.28 9.58 -5.02
C LEU A 117 -2.85 8.56 -5.99
N ASN A 118 -1.97 7.79 -6.63
CA ASN A 118 -2.33 6.67 -7.47
C ASN A 118 -1.61 5.41 -7.00
N LYS A 119 -2.33 4.28 -7.01
CA LYS A 119 -1.75 2.96 -6.74
C LYS A 119 -1.29 2.34 -8.04
N CYS A 120 -0.06 1.85 -8.07
CA CYS A 120 0.52 1.10 -9.17
C CYS A 120 0.75 -0.33 -8.70
N PHE A 121 0.06 -1.29 -9.33
CA PHE A 121 0.14 -2.70 -9.01
C PHE A 121 1.21 -3.38 -9.87
N LEU A 122 2.05 -4.18 -9.22
CA LEU A 122 2.95 -5.06 -9.94
C LEU A 122 2.19 -6.26 -10.53
N PRO A 123 2.75 -6.92 -11.55
CA PRO A 123 2.20 -8.18 -12.03
C PRO A 123 2.03 -9.20 -10.90
N HIS A 124 1.03 -10.07 -11.02
CA HIS A 124 0.86 -11.18 -10.10
C HIS A 124 2.11 -12.08 -10.12
N GLU A 125 2.49 -12.60 -8.97
CA GLU A 125 3.62 -13.52 -8.82
C GLU A 125 3.53 -14.68 -9.81
N SER A 126 2.34 -15.29 -9.95
CA SER A 126 2.08 -16.37 -10.90
C SER A 126 2.40 -15.98 -12.35
N THR A 127 2.07 -14.76 -12.77
CA THR A 127 2.39 -14.26 -14.13
C THR A 127 3.91 -14.21 -14.35
N VAL A 128 4.65 -13.75 -13.35
CA VAL A 128 6.11 -13.68 -13.41
C VAL A 128 6.70 -15.08 -13.52
N ILE A 129 6.24 -16.01 -12.69
CA ILE A 129 6.68 -17.42 -12.72
C ILE A 129 6.38 -18.05 -14.09
N ILE A 130 5.18 -17.88 -14.64
CA ILE A 130 4.79 -18.42 -15.95
C ILE A 130 5.73 -17.89 -17.05
N ILE A 131 6.03 -16.59 -17.04
CA ILE A 131 6.93 -15.98 -18.02
C ILE A 131 8.32 -16.63 -17.95
N TYR A 132 8.87 -16.84 -16.75
CA TYR A 132 10.16 -17.51 -16.59
C TYR A 132 10.13 -18.97 -17.08
N VAL A 133 9.11 -19.73 -16.72
CA VAL A 133 8.95 -21.13 -17.16
C VAL A 133 8.84 -21.21 -18.68
N CYS A 134 7.99 -20.38 -19.30
CA CYS A 134 7.87 -20.32 -20.75
C CYS A 134 9.18 -19.93 -21.42
N GLY A 135 9.91 -18.97 -20.86
CA GLY A 135 11.22 -18.55 -21.36
C GLY A 135 12.25 -19.71 -21.33
N ILE A 136 12.32 -20.46 -20.24
CA ILE A 136 13.20 -21.62 -20.10
C ILE A 136 12.85 -22.71 -21.14
N ILE A 137 11.55 -23.00 -21.31
CA ILE A 137 11.08 -23.98 -22.30
C ILE A 137 11.47 -23.56 -23.71
N LEU A 138 11.29 -22.29 -24.07
CA LEU A 138 11.67 -21.76 -25.38
C LEU A 138 13.18 -21.85 -25.61
N ILE A 139 13.99 -21.49 -24.63
CA ILE A 139 15.47 -21.60 -24.72
C ILE A 139 15.88 -23.07 -24.92
N ALA A 140 15.32 -23.98 -24.12
CA ALA A 140 15.59 -25.40 -24.25
C ALA A 140 15.19 -25.97 -25.64
N PHE A 141 14.02 -25.52 -26.15
CA PHE A 141 13.55 -25.91 -27.49
C PHE A 141 14.52 -25.45 -28.59
N PHE A 142 14.92 -24.18 -28.58
CA PHE A 142 15.88 -23.68 -29.59
C PHE A 142 17.28 -24.26 -29.43
N ALA A 143 17.74 -24.50 -28.22
CA ALA A 143 19.02 -25.19 -27.98
C ALA A 143 18.99 -26.59 -28.54
N ARG A 144 17.91 -27.35 -28.34
CA ARG A 144 17.71 -28.68 -28.90
C ARG A 144 17.70 -28.66 -30.43
N GLN A 145 16.99 -27.73 -31.04
CA GLN A 145 16.96 -27.57 -32.50
C GLN A 145 18.37 -27.34 -33.09
N LYS A 146 19.17 -26.47 -32.47
CA LYS A 146 20.55 -26.22 -32.88
C LYS A 146 21.43 -27.45 -32.72
N PHE A 147 21.23 -28.21 -31.66
CA PHE A 147 22.03 -29.41 -31.38
C PHE A 147 21.72 -30.53 -32.39
N PHE A 148 20.43 -30.79 -32.67
CA PHE A 148 20.04 -31.83 -33.64
C PHE A 148 20.24 -31.38 -35.11
N GLY A 149 20.05 -30.09 -35.43
CA GLY A 149 20.33 -29.58 -36.78
C GLY A 149 21.79 -29.64 -37.19
N ARG A 150 22.73 -29.75 -36.23
CA ARG A 150 24.16 -29.91 -36.49
C ARG A 150 24.56 -31.36 -36.77
N PHE A 151 23.69 -32.33 -36.51
CA PHE A 151 23.96 -33.77 -36.76
C PHE A 151 23.45 -34.23 -38.11
N TRP A 152 22.78 -33.39 -38.90
CA TRP A 152 22.20 -33.70 -40.22
C TRP A 152 22.83 -32.88 -41.37
N LEU A 153 23.91 -32.21 -41.13
CA LEU A 153 24.82 -31.60 -42.12
C LEU A 153 26.23 -32.19 -41.99
#